data_f81eb685a2f7b4a75fff582bf03a549a
#
_entry.id   f81eb685a2f7b4a75fff582bf03a549a
#
_cell.length_a   1.000
_cell.length_b   1.000
_cell.length_c   1.000
_cell.angle_alpha   90.00
_cell.angle_beta   90.00
_cell.angle_gamma   90.00
#
_symmetry.space_group_name_H-M   'P 1'
#
loop_
_entity.id
_entity.type
_entity.pdbx_description
1 polymer ?
#
loop_
_entity_poly.entity_id
_entity_poly.type
_entity_poly.pdbx_seq_one_letter_code
_entity_poly.pdbx_strand_id
1 'polypeptide(L)'
;MAQQKSEDRVVPEGGVMPAERVGSSPGGQGKAVPVEETAVQLCLPIATAENPKGATRRRSRDRLGEIRAGAPRAIDKTGMAAPATMEEVAYRLTEALLKVASNKGAPGPDGQTIEMLLEQWLVVLPGLQADLLVGRYRPGGIRRVLIPKAGGGQRGLGIPDVIDRVVGEAVRQVLEPLWEPTFHPSNHGFRPGRSCHTAITEAKTHIEGGYEWCVDLDLEKFFDLVCHQRLTAKLAQRVSDRRLLVLIGRMLKAKVVLPTVS
;
A
#
# COMPACT_ATOMS: atom_id res chain seq x y z
N MET A 1 24.28 49.01 -22.71
CA MET A 1 24.61 48.21 -23.89
C MET A 1 25.79 47.33 -23.53
N ALA A 2 25.55 46.06 -23.21
CA ALA A 2 26.55 45.00 -23.22
C ALA A 2 25.83 43.68 -23.37
N GLN A 3 25.94 43.09 -24.54
CA GLN A 3 25.45 41.74 -24.86
C GLN A 3 26.41 40.72 -24.24
N GLN A 4 25.87 39.78 -23.49
CA GLN A 4 26.60 38.62 -23.00
C GLN A 4 26.22 37.40 -23.84
N LYS A 5 27.19 36.89 -24.60
CA LYS A 5 27.15 35.69 -25.41
C LYS A 5 27.10 34.47 -24.49
N SER A 6 26.17 33.58 -24.76
CA SER A 6 26.15 32.21 -24.24
C SER A 6 27.15 31.35 -25.00
N GLU A 7 28.13 30.79 -24.30
CA GLU A 7 29.07 29.81 -24.86
C GLU A 7 28.46 28.40 -24.77
N ASP A 8 28.37 27.77 -25.93
CA ASP A 8 28.06 26.35 -26.11
C ASP A 8 29.21 25.50 -25.53
N ARG A 9 28.86 24.66 -24.54
CA ARG A 9 29.78 23.67 -24.03
C ARG A 9 29.56 22.34 -24.73
N VAL A 10 30.42 22.04 -25.69
CA VAL A 10 30.58 20.77 -26.38
C VAL A 10 31.17 19.76 -25.41
N VAL A 11 30.49 18.61 -25.24
CA VAL A 11 31.00 17.46 -24.50
C VAL A 11 31.76 16.56 -25.46
N PRO A 12 33.04 16.19 -25.18
CA PRO A 12 33.78 15.28 -26.05
C PRO A 12 33.39 13.82 -25.82
N GLU A 13 33.21 13.14 -26.94
CA GLU A 13 33.19 11.68 -27.04
C GLU A 13 34.57 11.09 -26.77
N GLY A 14 34.60 9.92 -26.15
CA GLY A 14 35.69 9.00 -26.37
C GLY A 14 36.42 8.52 -25.13
N GLY A 15 36.55 7.21 -25.04
CA GLY A 15 37.56 6.56 -24.24
C GLY A 15 37.14 5.31 -23.53
N VAL A 16 37.05 4.21 -24.28
CA VAL A 16 37.08 2.85 -23.72
C VAL A 16 38.51 2.59 -23.21
N MET A 17 38.65 2.32 -21.91
CA MET A 17 39.91 1.83 -21.32
C MET A 17 39.79 0.35 -20.96
N PRO A 18 40.86 -0.47 -21.21
CA PRO A 18 40.78 -1.92 -21.06
C PRO A 18 40.98 -2.38 -19.61
N ALA A 19 40.41 -3.55 -19.34
CA ALA A 19 40.50 -4.28 -18.07
C ALA A 19 41.95 -4.67 -17.72
N GLU A 20 42.45 -4.23 -16.59
CA GLU A 20 43.64 -4.80 -15.94
C GLU A 20 43.24 -5.89 -14.96
N ARG A 21 43.78 -7.08 -15.18
CA ARG A 21 43.78 -8.21 -14.24
C ARG A 21 44.79 -7.92 -13.13
N VAL A 22 44.35 -7.94 -11.88
CA VAL A 22 45.28 -8.06 -10.74
C VAL A 22 44.86 -9.23 -9.84
N GLY A 23 45.80 -10.10 -9.69
CA GLY A 23 46.14 -11.17 -8.82
C GLY A 23 45.27 -11.55 -7.65
N SER A 24 45.07 -12.84 -7.56
CA SER A 24 44.63 -13.62 -6.43
C SER A 24 45.64 -13.56 -5.26
N SER A 25 45.15 -13.42 -4.04
CA SER A 25 45.79 -13.95 -2.79
C SER A 25 44.79 -14.11 -1.66
N PRO A 26 45.05 -14.97 -0.69
CA PRO A 26 44.05 -15.85 -0.11
C PRO A 26 43.66 -15.51 1.35
N GLY A 27 42.50 -16.02 1.76
CA GLY A 27 42.24 -16.40 3.15
C GLY A 27 41.74 -15.29 4.08
N GLY A 28 40.42 -15.27 4.26
CA GLY A 28 39.77 -14.60 5.37
C GLY A 28 38.36 -15.13 5.49
N GLN A 29 38.12 -16.11 6.34
CA GLN A 29 36.80 -16.56 6.74
C GLN A 29 36.11 -15.42 7.51
N GLY A 30 35.46 -14.51 6.81
CA GLY A 30 34.51 -13.58 7.38
C GLY A 30 33.11 -14.23 7.37
N LYS A 31 32.55 -14.52 8.53
CA LYS A 31 31.16 -14.91 8.70
C LYS A 31 30.29 -13.85 8.06
N ALA A 32 29.56 -14.23 7.02
CA ALA A 32 28.53 -13.40 6.42
C ALA A 32 27.43 -13.16 7.47
N VAL A 33 27.31 -11.93 7.93
CA VAL A 33 26.14 -11.46 8.68
C VAL A 33 24.99 -11.41 7.69
N PRO A 34 23.83 -12.04 7.96
CA PRO A 34 22.68 -11.92 7.09
C PRO A 34 22.21 -10.46 7.10
N VAL A 35 22.31 -9.79 5.96
CA VAL A 35 21.64 -8.50 5.74
C VAL A 35 20.14 -8.79 5.74
N GLU A 36 19.46 -8.43 6.83
CA GLU A 36 18.00 -8.43 6.89
C GLU A 36 17.49 -7.40 5.87
N GLU A 37 17.04 -7.91 4.73
CA GLU A 37 16.36 -7.15 3.70
C GLU A 37 14.94 -6.81 4.18
N THR A 38 14.80 -5.71 4.89
CA THR A 38 13.53 -5.20 5.42
C THR A 38 12.83 -4.35 4.36
N ALA A 39 12.32 -5.01 3.31
CA ALA A 39 11.44 -4.35 2.35
C ALA A 39 9.99 -4.79 2.60
N VAL A 40 9.22 -3.94 3.24
CA VAL A 40 7.78 -4.15 3.46
C VAL A 40 7.00 -3.38 2.41
N GLN A 41 6.64 -4.04 1.31
CA GLN A 41 5.64 -3.53 0.40
C GLN A 41 4.26 -3.78 1.01
N LEU A 42 3.66 -2.76 1.63
CA LEU A 42 2.26 -2.75 2.00
C LEU A 42 1.43 -2.77 0.71
N CYS A 43 1.06 -3.95 0.22
CA CYS A 43 0.10 -4.09 -0.84
C CYS A 43 -1.28 -3.74 -0.29
N LEU A 44 -1.70 -2.50 -0.49
CA LEU A 44 -3.12 -2.17 -0.45
C LEU A 44 -3.81 -2.99 -1.55
N PRO A 45 -4.95 -3.64 -1.27
CA PRO A 45 -5.58 -4.54 -2.22
C PRO A 45 -5.98 -3.80 -3.49
N ILE A 46 -5.35 -4.16 -4.60
CA ILE A 46 -5.74 -3.72 -5.93
C ILE A 46 -7.02 -4.48 -6.28
N ALA A 47 -8.11 -3.76 -6.50
CA ALA A 47 -9.34 -4.31 -7.05
C ALA A 47 -9.11 -4.70 -8.52
N THR A 48 -8.73 -5.95 -8.79
CA THR A 48 -8.82 -6.53 -10.12
C THR A 48 -10.21 -7.13 -10.27
N ALA A 49 -11.03 -6.49 -11.10
CA ALA A 49 -12.31 -7.03 -11.53
C ALA A 49 -12.06 -8.12 -12.57
N GLU A 50 -12.16 -9.39 -12.17
CA GLU A 50 -12.57 -10.47 -13.06
C GLU A 50 -13.35 -11.50 -12.27
N ASN A 51 -14.56 -11.81 -12.79
CA ASN A 51 -15.59 -12.61 -12.15
C ASN A 51 -15.67 -13.99 -12.83
N PRO A 52 -15.33 -15.11 -12.17
CA PRO A 52 -15.79 -16.40 -12.61
C PRO A 52 -17.09 -16.77 -11.90
N LYS A 53 -18.08 -17.10 -12.70
CA LYS A 53 -19.41 -17.56 -12.34
C LYS A 53 -19.35 -18.90 -11.58
N GLY A 54 -20.10 -19.00 -10.47
CA GLY A 54 -20.64 -20.26 -10.00
C GLY A 54 -20.38 -20.64 -8.55
N ALA A 55 -21.49 -20.79 -7.83
CA ALA A 55 -21.73 -21.58 -6.62
C ALA A 55 -21.18 -21.06 -5.26
N THR A 56 -22.10 -20.73 -4.44
CA THR A 56 -22.23 -20.49 -2.98
C THR A 56 -22.72 -19.08 -2.59
N ARG A 57 -23.57 -18.52 -3.43
CA ARG A 57 -24.02 -17.10 -3.34
C ARG A 57 -25.14 -16.83 -2.32
N ARG A 58 -25.78 -17.84 -1.71
CA ARG A 58 -26.96 -17.60 -0.86
C ARG A 58 -26.66 -17.36 0.62
N ARG A 59 -25.76 -18.12 1.27
CA ARG A 59 -25.52 -18.00 2.73
C ARG A 59 -24.72 -16.76 3.15
N SER A 60 -23.81 -16.25 2.30
CA SER A 60 -23.01 -15.04 2.60
C SER A 60 -23.78 -13.73 2.37
N ARG A 61 -24.84 -13.72 1.55
CA ARG A 61 -25.65 -12.50 1.30
C ARG A 61 -26.52 -12.10 2.49
N ASP A 62 -27.07 -13.07 3.22
CA ASP A 62 -27.97 -12.78 4.34
C ASP A 62 -27.18 -12.20 5.53
N ARG A 63 -25.99 -12.73 5.85
CA ARG A 63 -25.11 -12.18 6.90
C ARG A 63 -24.53 -10.81 6.54
N LEU A 64 -24.24 -10.54 5.26
CA LEU A 64 -23.80 -9.22 4.79
C LEU A 64 -24.91 -8.15 4.94
N GLY A 65 -26.17 -8.53 4.91
CA GLY A 65 -27.31 -7.65 5.17
C GLY A 65 -27.38 -7.17 6.63
N GLU A 66 -27.15 -8.06 7.59
CA GLU A 66 -27.13 -7.73 9.02
C GLU A 66 -25.95 -6.83 9.42
N ILE A 67 -24.79 -7.03 8.80
CA ILE A 67 -23.60 -6.23 9.04
C ILE A 67 -23.73 -4.81 8.45
N ARG A 68 -24.49 -4.63 7.37
CA ARG A 68 -24.69 -3.31 6.72
C ARG A 68 -25.58 -2.33 7.49
N ALA A 69 -26.38 -2.79 8.43
CA ALA A 69 -27.35 -1.95 9.13
C ALA A 69 -26.75 -0.88 10.07
N GLY A 70 -25.44 -0.86 10.27
CA GLY A 70 -24.74 0.08 11.17
C GLY A 70 -23.68 0.96 10.53
N ALA A 71 -23.52 0.98 9.19
CA ALA A 71 -22.46 1.71 8.53
C ALA A 71 -22.76 3.23 8.47
N PRO A 72 -21.86 4.09 8.99
CA PRO A 72 -22.07 5.52 9.02
C PRO A 72 -21.55 6.26 7.80
N ARG A 73 -21.99 7.50 7.67
CA ARG A 73 -21.66 8.39 6.56
C ARG A 73 -20.27 9.01 6.75
N ALA A 74 -19.48 9.04 5.67
CA ALA A 74 -18.09 9.56 5.63
C ALA A 74 -17.98 11.09 5.77
N ILE A 75 -19.08 11.80 5.91
CA ILE A 75 -19.14 13.27 5.99
C ILE A 75 -20.00 13.61 7.20
N ASP A 76 -19.50 14.48 8.06
CA ASP A 76 -20.32 15.03 9.13
C ASP A 76 -21.38 15.97 8.56
N LYS A 77 -22.35 16.38 9.41
CA LYS A 77 -23.45 17.25 9.00
C LYS A 77 -22.98 18.66 8.58
N THR A 78 -21.70 18.98 8.74
CA THR A 78 -21.08 20.27 8.38
C THR A 78 -20.38 20.23 7.03
N GLY A 79 -20.31 19.05 6.36
CA GLY A 79 -19.63 18.90 5.08
C GLY A 79 -18.10 18.83 5.17
N MET A 80 -17.55 18.84 6.38
CA MET A 80 -16.11 18.68 6.58
C MET A 80 -15.73 17.20 6.69
N ALA A 81 -14.52 16.85 6.23
CA ALA A 81 -13.99 15.51 6.42
C ALA A 81 -13.89 15.20 7.93
N ALA A 82 -14.35 14.02 8.33
CA ALA A 82 -14.20 13.58 9.72
C ALA A 82 -12.73 13.61 10.14
N PRO A 83 -12.42 13.95 11.41
CA PRO A 83 -11.04 14.03 11.86
C PRO A 83 -10.40 12.65 11.82
N ALA A 84 -9.12 12.57 11.40
CA ALA A 84 -8.37 11.32 11.39
C ALA A 84 -7.97 10.92 12.82
N THR A 85 -8.85 10.18 13.49
CA THR A 85 -8.68 9.71 14.87
C THR A 85 -8.77 8.19 14.95
N MET A 86 -8.30 7.63 16.06
CA MET A 86 -8.42 6.20 16.34
C MET A 86 -9.87 5.77 16.54
N GLU A 87 -10.71 6.66 17.08
CA GLU A 87 -12.15 6.43 17.20
C GLU A 87 -12.80 6.23 15.84
N GLU A 88 -12.43 7.06 14.86
CA GLU A 88 -12.94 6.94 13.50
C GLU A 88 -12.45 5.65 12.83
N VAL A 89 -11.20 5.24 13.07
CA VAL A 89 -10.68 3.95 12.59
C VAL A 89 -11.48 2.78 13.20
N ALA A 90 -11.67 2.78 14.53
CA ALA A 90 -12.41 1.74 15.23
C ALA A 90 -13.87 1.64 14.76
N TYR A 91 -14.46 2.76 14.41
CA TYR A 91 -15.81 2.85 13.89
C TYR A 91 -15.94 2.26 12.47
N ARG A 92 -14.93 2.43 11.60
CA ARG A 92 -14.94 1.96 10.20
C ARG A 92 -14.59 0.48 10.02
N LEU A 93 -14.26 -0.24 11.06
CA LEU A 93 -13.79 -1.63 10.94
C LEU A 93 -14.77 -2.55 10.20
N THR A 94 -16.07 -2.40 10.42
CA THR A 94 -17.08 -3.23 9.76
C THR A 94 -17.17 -2.92 8.26
N GLU A 95 -17.14 -1.65 7.87
CA GLU A 95 -17.09 -1.24 6.47
C GLU A 95 -15.80 -1.72 5.79
N ALA A 96 -14.68 -1.59 6.49
CA ALA A 96 -13.39 -2.08 6.02
C ALA A 96 -13.37 -3.61 5.83
N LEU A 97 -13.99 -4.38 6.74
CA LEU A 97 -14.14 -5.82 6.57
C LEU A 97 -14.91 -6.16 5.29
N LEU A 98 -16.03 -5.47 5.02
CA LEU A 98 -16.82 -5.70 3.80
C LEU A 98 -15.99 -5.41 2.53
N LYS A 99 -15.16 -4.37 2.58
CA LYS A 99 -14.25 -4.02 1.48
C LYS A 99 -13.17 -5.09 1.29
N VAL A 100 -12.53 -5.54 2.37
CA VAL A 100 -11.53 -6.62 2.34
C VAL A 100 -12.13 -7.92 1.84
N ALA A 101 -13.35 -8.25 2.30
CA ALA A 101 -14.07 -9.46 1.87
C ALA A 101 -14.37 -9.47 0.37
N SER A 102 -14.68 -8.31 -0.22
CA SER A 102 -14.94 -8.20 -1.66
C SER A 102 -13.72 -8.55 -2.52
N ASN A 103 -12.52 -8.44 -1.98
CA ASN A 103 -11.27 -8.68 -2.70
C ASN A 103 -10.81 -10.16 -2.69
N LYS A 104 -11.46 -11.03 -1.91
CA LYS A 104 -11.20 -12.50 -1.85
C LYS A 104 -9.71 -12.86 -1.70
N GLY A 105 -8.95 -12.13 -0.91
CA GLY A 105 -7.51 -12.32 -0.76
C GLY A 105 -7.15 -13.56 0.05
N ALA A 106 -5.97 -14.14 -0.22
CA ALA A 106 -5.44 -15.29 0.51
C ALA A 106 -5.19 -14.99 2.00
N PRO A 107 -5.16 -15.99 2.90
CA PRO A 107 -4.84 -15.83 4.31
C PRO A 107 -3.39 -15.39 4.54
N GLY A 108 -3.15 -14.71 5.66
CA GLY A 108 -1.83 -14.32 6.13
C GLY A 108 -1.03 -15.50 6.75
N PRO A 109 -0.02 -15.19 7.58
CA PRO A 109 0.73 -16.20 8.33
C PRO A 109 -0.11 -16.96 9.35
N ASP A 110 -1.15 -16.35 9.92
CA ASP A 110 -2.06 -16.95 10.91
C ASP A 110 -2.99 -18.02 10.32
N GLY A 111 -3.07 -18.11 8.98
CA GLY A 111 -3.96 -19.03 8.28
C GLY A 111 -5.45 -18.67 8.34
N GLN A 112 -5.84 -17.60 9.03
CA GLN A 112 -7.23 -17.16 9.12
C GLN A 112 -7.74 -16.70 7.76
N THR A 113 -8.83 -17.29 7.28
CA THR A 113 -9.48 -16.88 6.04
C THR A 113 -10.47 -15.73 6.26
N ILE A 114 -10.89 -15.10 5.17
CA ILE A 114 -11.92 -14.04 5.22
C ILE A 114 -13.25 -14.60 5.73
N GLU A 115 -13.62 -15.83 5.30
CA GLU A 115 -14.84 -16.50 5.70
C GLU A 115 -14.84 -16.77 7.21
N MET A 116 -13.74 -17.28 7.76
CA MET A 116 -13.58 -17.50 9.20
C MET A 116 -13.71 -16.20 10.00
N LEU A 117 -13.10 -15.11 9.53
CA LEU A 117 -13.22 -13.83 10.20
C LEU A 117 -14.66 -13.28 10.13
N LEU A 118 -15.35 -13.42 8.98
CA LEU A 118 -16.76 -13.03 8.85
C LEU A 118 -17.67 -13.77 9.82
N GLU A 119 -17.43 -15.08 10.05
CA GLU A 119 -18.20 -15.90 11.00
C GLU A 119 -18.01 -15.45 12.44
N GLN A 120 -16.82 -15.01 12.79
CA GLN A 120 -16.44 -14.61 14.14
C GLN A 120 -16.55 -13.10 14.39
N TRP A 121 -16.93 -12.30 13.38
CA TRP A 121 -16.80 -10.84 13.42
C TRP A 121 -17.48 -10.18 14.62
N LEU A 122 -18.70 -10.57 14.94
CA LEU A 122 -19.44 -9.98 16.07
C LEU A 122 -18.78 -10.26 17.43
N VAL A 123 -18.00 -11.34 17.52
CA VAL A 123 -17.23 -11.68 18.73
C VAL A 123 -15.88 -10.96 18.76
N VAL A 124 -15.22 -10.86 17.61
CA VAL A 124 -13.89 -10.26 17.48
C VAL A 124 -13.94 -8.73 17.56
N LEU A 125 -14.95 -8.11 16.96
CA LEU A 125 -15.04 -6.65 16.80
C LEU A 125 -14.91 -5.87 18.11
N PRO A 126 -15.61 -6.18 19.23
CA PRO A 126 -15.50 -5.38 20.45
C PRO A 126 -14.08 -5.40 21.04
N GLY A 127 -13.42 -6.55 21.03
CA GLY A 127 -12.05 -6.70 21.49
C GLY A 127 -11.07 -5.92 20.63
N LEU A 128 -11.21 -6.01 19.30
CA LEU A 128 -10.39 -5.27 18.35
C LEU A 128 -10.54 -3.75 18.51
N GLN A 129 -11.78 -3.27 18.65
CA GLN A 129 -12.04 -1.85 18.92
C GLN A 129 -11.38 -1.39 20.20
N ALA A 130 -11.54 -2.15 21.30
CA ALA A 130 -10.94 -1.83 22.59
C ALA A 130 -9.40 -1.75 22.48
N ASP A 131 -8.77 -2.70 21.81
CA ASP A 131 -7.31 -2.73 21.63
C ASP A 131 -6.79 -1.58 20.77
N LEU A 132 -7.52 -1.18 19.74
CA LEU A 132 -7.20 -0.01 18.94
C LEU A 132 -7.31 1.28 19.76
N LEU A 133 -8.44 1.48 20.47
CA LEU A 133 -8.70 2.69 21.23
C LEU A 133 -7.68 2.92 22.36
N VAL A 134 -7.22 1.85 23.03
CA VAL A 134 -6.17 1.95 24.05
C VAL A 134 -4.75 1.86 23.48
N GLY A 135 -4.60 1.70 22.14
CA GLY A 135 -3.30 1.63 21.49
C GLY A 135 -2.53 0.33 21.76
N ARG A 136 -3.19 -0.75 22.17
CA ARG A 136 -2.57 -2.05 22.41
C ARG A 136 -2.39 -2.89 21.14
N TYR A 137 -3.21 -2.67 20.13
CA TYR A 137 -3.18 -3.43 18.90
C TYR A 137 -1.76 -3.50 18.30
N ARG A 138 -1.35 -4.69 17.91
CA ARG A 138 -0.08 -4.98 17.23
C ARG A 138 -0.38 -5.75 15.95
N PRO A 139 0.04 -5.26 14.77
CA PRO A 139 -0.03 -6.04 13.55
C PRO A 139 0.74 -7.34 13.67
N GLY A 140 0.21 -8.39 13.05
CA GLY A 140 0.88 -9.69 12.92
C GLY A 140 2.04 -9.67 11.92
N GLY A 141 2.44 -10.85 11.49
CA GLY A 141 3.46 -11.03 10.47
C GLY A 141 2.91 -10.83 9.05
N ILE A 142 3.82 -10.74 8.10
CA ILE A 142 3.51 -10.67 6.68
C ILE A 142 4.06 -11.91 5.98
N ARG A 143 3.22 -12.75 5.39
CA ARG A 143 3.64 -13.91 4.61
C ARG A 143 4.19 -13.47 3.28
N ARG A 144 5.45 -13.82 2.97
CA ARG A 144 6.08 -13.53 1.68
C ARG A 144 5.76 -14.62 0.66
N VAL A 145 5.24 -14.22 -0.49
CA VAL A 145 5.01 -15.08 -1.66
C VAL A 145 5.77 -14.51 -2.85
N LEU A 146 6.47 -15.38 -3.60
CA LEU A 146 7.18 -14.97 -4.80
C LEU A 146 6.28 -15.16 -6.02
N ILE A 147 6.13 -14.12 -6.83
CA ILE A 147 5.32 -14.12 -8.04
C ILE A 147 6.22 -13.91 -9.24
N PRO A 148 6.13 -14.76 -10.30
CA PRO A 148 6.89 -14.55 -11.54
C PRO A 148 6.56 -13.21 -12.20
N LYS A 149 7.58 -12.54 -12.73
CA LYS A 149 7.40 -11.34 -13.57
C LYS A 149 7.27 -11.74 -15.03
N ALA A 150 6.46 -11.00 -15.82
CA ALA A 150 6.30 -11.25 -17.26
C ALA A 150 7.62 -11.16 -18.05
N GLY A 151 8.56 -10.31 -17.62
CA GLY A 151 9.90 -10.17 -18.22
C GLY A 151 10.99 -11.05 -17.61
N GLY A 152 10.64 -12.08 -16.84
CA GLY A 152 11.58 -12.94 -16.09
C GLY A 152 11.89 -12.42 -14.68
N GLY A 153 12.44 -13.33 -13.84
CA GLY A 153 12.67 -13.05 -12.42
C GLY A 153 11.41 -13.16 -11.55
N GLN A 154 11.53 -12.81 -10.27
CA GLN A 154 10.46 -12.92 -9.29
C GLN A 154 10.28 -11.60 -8.55
N ARG A 155 9.05 -11.32 -8.10
CA ARG A 155 8.77 -10.23 -7.17
C ARG A 155 8.18 -10.81 -5.88
N GLY A 156 8.58 -10.26 -4.74
CA GLY A 156 7.97 -10.57 -3.46
C GLY A 156 6.61 -9.87 -3.32
N LEU A 157 5.59 -10.64 -2.93
CA LEU A 157 4.31 -10.13 -2.48
C LEU A 157 4.18 -10.39 -0.98
N GLY A 158 3.90 -9.36 -0.21
CA GLY A 158 3.58 -9.49 1.22
C GLY A 158 2.08 -9.67 1.42
N ILE A 159 1.69 -10.71 2.16
CA ILE A 159 0.29 -11.00 2.51
C ILE A 159 0.14 -10.88 4.03
N PRO A 160 -0.39 -9.77 4.56
CA PRO A 160 -0.71 -9.61 5.97
C PRO A 160 -1.89 -10.50 6.39
N ASP A 161 -2.06 -10.70 7.69
CA ASP A 161 -3.25 -11.34 8.25
C ASP A 161 -4.53 -10.61 7.82
N VAL A 162 -5.64 -11.34 7.74
CA VAL A 162 -6.90 -10.76 7.27
C VAL A 162 -7.33 -9.61 8.17
N ILE A 163 -7.17 -9.76 9.48
CA ILE A 163 -7.50 -8.73 10.47
C ILE A 163 -6.64 -7.46 10.28
N ASP A 164 -5.37 -7.61 9.95
CA ASP A 164 -4.47 -6.47 9.69
C ASP A 164 -4.87 -5.73 8.42
N ARG A 165 -5.34 -6.45 7.40
CA ARG A 165 -5.90 -5.84 6.18
C ARG A 165 -7.16 -5.04 6.48
N VAL A 166 -8.01 -5.52 7.39
CA VAL A 166 -9.21 -4.79 7.83
C VAL A 166 -8.81 -3.52 8.55
N VAL A 167 -7.90 -3.59 9.49
CA VAL A 167 -7.40 -2.40 10.21
C VAL A 167 -6.71 -1.43 9.24
N GLY A 168 -5.89 -1.94 8.31
CA GLY A 168 -5.24 -1.12 7.28
C GLY A 168 -6.23 -0.42 6.35
N GLU A 169 -7.29 -1.11 5.95
CA GLU A 169 -8.36 -0.53 5.13
C GLU A 169 -9.15 0.54 5.91
N ALA A 170 -9.45 0.33 7.19
CA ALA A 170 -10.08 1.33 8.04
C ALA A 170 -9.18 2.58 8.19
N VAL A 171 -7.88 2.40 8.39
CA VAL A 171 -6.91 3.52 8.40
C VAL A 171 -6.90 4.25 7.06
N ARG A 172 -6.90 3.54 5.92
CA ARG A 172 -6.97 4.15 4.59
C ARG A 172 -8.21 5.01 4.42
N GLN A 173 -9.40 4.50 4.81
CA GLN A 173 -10.66 5.22 4.71
C GLN A 173 -10.71 6.50 5.54
N VAL A 174 -10.00 6.51 6.68
CA VAL A 174 -9.88 7.70 7.53
C VAL A 174 -8.89 8.72 6.97
N LEU A 175 -7.81 8.24 6.37
CA LEU A 175 -6.76 9.13 5.84
C LEU A 175 -7.12 9.69 4.45
N GLU A 176 -7.76 8.91 3.59
CA GLU A 176 -8.04 9.27 2.19
C GLU A 176 -8.69 10.66 2.03
N PRO A 177 -9.75 11.03 2.78
CA PRO A 177 -10.38 12.33 2.64
C PRO A 177 -9.46 13.53 2.92
N LEU A 178 -8.40 13.33 3.71
CA LEU A 178 -7.43 14.38 4.03
C LEU A 178 -6.45 14.68 2.90
N TRP A 179 -6.14 13.67 2.08
CA TRP A 179 -5.15 13.79 1.02
C TRP A 179 -5.74 13.84 -0.37
N GLU A 180 -6.89 13.18 -0.60
CA GLU A 180 -7.54 13.12 -1.91
C GLU A 180 -7.68 14.49 -2.58
N PRO A 181 -8.12 15.57 -1.89
CA PRO A 181 -8.25 16.89 -2.50
C PRO A 181 -6.91 17.54 -2.88
N THR A 182 -5.78 17.01 -2.40
CA THR A 182 -4.44 17.59 -2.63
C THR A 182 -3.69 16.96 -3.78
N PHE A 183 -4.21 15.88 -4.35
CA PHE A 183 -3.59 15.24 -5.50
C PHE A 183 -3.84 16.04 -6.78
N HIS A 184 -2.83 16.06 -7.65
CA HIS A 184 -2.97 16.70 -8.95
C HIS A 184 -4.12 16.08 -9.75
N PRO A 185 -4.90 16.86 -10.52
CA PRO A 185 -6.01 16.34 -11.32
C PRO A 185 -5.61 15.20 -12.26
N SER A 186 -4.41 15.23 -12.85
CA SER A 186 -3.90 14.18 -13.74
C SER A 186 -3.28 12.97 -13.00
N ASN A 187 -3.38 12.91 -11.67
CA ASN A 187 -3.02 11.70 -10.95
C ASN A 187 -4.18 10.70 -10.98
N HIS A 188 -4.00 9.57 -11.65
CA HIS A 188 -5.02 8.53 -11.80
C HIS A 188 -4.76 7.29 -10.92
N GLY A 189 -3.54 7.12 -10.39
CA GLY A 189 -3.16 5.95 -9.63
C GLY A 189 -3.80 5.90 -8.25
N PHE A 190 -4.44 4.79 -7.91
CA PHE A 190 -4.97 4.47 -6.56
C PHE A 190 -5.94 5.51 -5.98
N ARG A 191 -6.71 6.20 -6.81
CA ARG A 191 -7.67 7.21 -6.40
C ARG A 191 -9.11 6.78 -6.65
N PRO A 192 -10.09 7.19 -5.81
CA PRO A 192 -11.50 6.94 -6.04
C PRO A 192 -11.97 7.50 -7.38
N GLY A 193 -12.75 6.72 -8.12
CA GLY A 193 -13.30 7.14 -9.42
C GLY A 193 -12.27 7.30 -10.55
N ARG A 194 -10.99 6.98 -10.31
CA ARG A 194 -9.91 6.99 -11.30
C ARG A 194 -9.51 5.57 -11.70
N SER A 195 -8.99 5.42 -12.91
CA SER A 195 -8.57 4.13 -13.45
C SER A 195 -7.51 4.31 -14.54
N CYS A 196 -6.93 3.21 -15.03
CA CYS A 196 -6.08 3.26 -16.21
C CYS A 196 -6.82 3.79 -17.45
N HIS A 197 -8.12 3.53 -17.58
CA HIS A 197 -8.93 4.07 -18.69
C HIS A 197 -9.02 5.59 -18.62
N THR A 198 -9.24 6.18 -17.45
CA THR A 198 -9.27 7.64 -17.31
C THR A 198 -7.91 8.26 -17.62
N ALA A 199 -6.79 7.60 -17.24
CA ALA A 199 -5.44 8.04 -17.59
C ALA A 199 -5.20 8.00 -19.10
N ILE A 200 -5.61 6.92 -19.78
CA ILE A 200 -5.48 6.77 -21.23
C ILE A 200 -6.31 7.84 -21.94
N THR A 201 -7.53 8.11 -21.48
CA THR A 201 -8.39 9.15 -22.07
C THR A 201 -7.74 10.53 -21.99
N GLU A 202 -7.14 10.87 -20.84
CA GLU A 202 -6.43 12.14 -20.67
C GLU A 202 -5.19 12.21 -21.55
N ALA A 203 -4.39 11.14 -21.60
CA ALA A 203 -3.22 11.06 -22.49
C ALA A 203 -3.62 11.23 -23.97
N LYS A 204 -4.72 10.60 -24.40
CA LYS A 204 -5.26 10.76 -25.76
C LYS A 204 -5.62 12.22 -26.06
N THR A 205 -6.27 12.91 -25.11
CA THR A 205 -6.59 14.34 -25.27
C THR A 205 -5.35 15.20 -25.49
N HIS A 206 -4.26 14.91 -24.79
CA HIS A 206 -2.98 15.61 -25.00
C HIS A 206 -2.39 15.33 -26.38
N ILE A 207 -2.41 14.08 -26.85
CA ILE A 207 -1.91 13.72 -28.19
C ILE A 207 -2.74 14.42 -29.28
N GLU A 208 -4.07 14.40 -29.16
CA GLU A 208 -4.97 15.09 -30.08
C GLU A 208 -4.81 16.62 -30.04
N GLY A 209 -4.38 17.15 -28.89
CA GLY A 209 -3.99 18.55 -28.70
C GLY A 209 -2.65 18.97 -29.30
N GLY A 210 -1.92 18.02 -29.95
CA GLY A 210 -0.66 18.29 -30.64
C GLY A 210 0.61 18.12 -29.81
N TYR A 211 0.54 17.50 -28.61
CA TYR A 211 1.74 17.16 -27.86
C TYR A 211 2.38 15.88 -28.43
N GLU A 212 3.58 16.00 -29.00
CA GLU A 212 4.29 14.92 -29.69
C GLU A 212 5.33 14.20 -28.83
N TRP A 213 5.74 14.81 -27.72
CA TRP A 213 6.78 14.27 -26.84
C TRP A 213 6.20 13.68 -25.58
N CYS A 214 6.68 12.48 -25.21
CA CYS A 214 6.37 11.83 -23.95
C CYS A 214 7.66 11.63 -23.16
N VAL A 215 7.67 12.06 -21.91
CA VAL A 215 8.74 11.76 -20.94
C VAL A 215 8.24 10.73 -19.96
N ASP A 216 8.88 9.56 -19.94
CA ASP A 216 8.57 8.48 -19.01
C ASP A 216 9.56 8.53 -17.83
N LEU A 217 9.02 8.63 -16.60
CA LEU A 217 9.79 8.68 -15.37
C LEU A 217 9.25 7.64 -14.38
N ASP A 218 10.12 6.77 -13.88
CA ASP A 218 9.80 5.77 -12.86
C ASP A 218 10.78 5.84 -11.68
N LEU A 219 10.28 5.55 -10.48
CA LEU A 219 11.09 5.53 -9.27
C LEU A 219 11.41 4.07 -8.90
N GLU A 220 12.66 3.68 -9.09
CA GLU A 220 13.11 2.32 -8.76
C GLU A 220 12.87 2.02 -7.28
N LYS A 221 12.22 0.89 -7.00
CA LYS A 221 11.96 0.38 -5.63
C LYS A 221 11.42 1.46 -4.67
N PHE A 222 10.53 2.33 -5.16
CA PHE A 222 10.05 3.48 -4.38
C PHE A 222 9.51 3.05 -3.00
N PHE A 223 8.65 2.02 -2.93
CA PHE A 223 8.08 1.57 -1.66
C PHE A 223 9.11 0.95 -0.71
N ASP A 224 10.13 0.30 -1.26
CA ASP A 224 11.20 -0.31 -0.47
C ASP A 224 12.16 0.73 0.12
N LEU A 225 12.26 1.90 -0.53
CA LEU A 225 13.17 2.98 -0.17
C LEU A 225 12.49 4.13 0.60
N VAL A 226 11.18 4.05 0.85
CA VAL A 226 10.46 5.09 1.61
C VAL A 226 11.01 5.21 3.03
N CYS A 227 11.49 6.39 3.38
CA CYS A 227 11.90 6.70 4.74
C CYS A 227 10.67 6.80 5.67
N HIS A 228 10.46 5.79 6.52
CA HIS A 228 9.31 5.73 7.44
C HIS A 228 9.23 6.93 8.37
N GLN A 229 10.36 7.49 8.82
CA GLN A 229 10.40 8.67 9.68
C GLN A 229 9.85 9.90 8.94
N ARG A 230 10.30 10.13 7.68
CA ARG A 230 9.81 11.24 6.87
C ARG A 230 8.31 11.08 6.54
N LEU A 231 7.88 9.86 6.23
CA LEU A 231 6.47 9.56 5.99
C LEU A 231 5.63 9.88 7.23
N THR A 232 6.03 9.39 8.40
CA THR A 232 5.32 9.64 9.66
C THR A 232 5.29 11.12 10.01
N ALA A 233 6.40 11.86 9.81
CA ALA A 233 6.45 13.31 10.02
C ALA A 233 5.49 14.05 9.08
N LYS A 234 5.37 13.61 7.82
CA LYS A 234 4.42 14.19 6.86
C LYS A 234 2.96 13.91 7.23
N LEU A 235 2.67 12.70 7.71
CA LEU A 235 1.34 12.35 8.23
C LEU A 235 0.97 13.19 9.45
N ALA A 236 1.93 13.41 10.38
CA ALA A 236 1.72 14.20 11.60
C ALA A 236 1.38 15.69 11.34
N GLN A 237 1.60 16.21 10.14
CA GLN A 237 1.17 17.56 9.78
C GLN A 237 -0.35 17.70 9.67
N ARG A 238 -1.07 16.60 9.44
CA ARG A 238 -2.54 16.59 9.26
C ARG A 238 -3.27 15.65 10.22
N VAL A 239 -2.56 14.72 10.83
CA VAL A 239 -3.09 13.76 11.81
C VAL A 239 -2.56 14.13 13.19
N SER A 240 -3.42 14.57 14.09
CA SER A 240 -3.07 14.93 15.47
C SER A 240 -3.14 13.75 16.44
N ASP A 241 -3.87 12.68 16.09
CA ASP A 241 -3.99 11.49 16.96
C ASP A 241 -2.71 10.67 16.97
N ARG A 242 -1.99 10.75 18.10
CA ARG A 242 -0.74 10.01 18.32
C ARG A 242 -0.92 8.50 18.24
N ARG A 243 -2.08 7.96 18.67
CA ARG A 243 -2.36 6.51 18.64
C ARG A 243 -2.40 6.01 17.20
N LEU A 244 -3.05 6.80 16.31
CA LEU A 244 -3.12 6.49 14.88
C LEU A 244 -1.73 6.54 14.23
N LEU A 245 -0.92 7.54 14.52
CA LEU A 245 0.46 7.61 14.00
C LEU A 245 1.33 6.46 14.49
N VAL A 246 1.18 6.05 15.77
CA VAL A 246 1.87 4.88 16.33
C VAL A 246 1.41 3.59 15.64
N LEU A 247 0.11 3.42 15.40
CA LEU A 247 -0.43 2.26 14.67
C LEU A 247 0.17 2.16 13.27
N ILE A 248 0.17 3.26 12.50
CA ILE A 248 0.77 3.31 11.16
C ILE A 248 2.25 2.93 11.23
N GLY A 249 2.99 3.49 12.20
CA GLY A 249 4.40 3.15 12.40
C GLY A 249 4.65 1.67 12.73
N ARG A 250 3.72 1.01 13.43
CA ARG A 250 3.79 -0.45 13.69
C ARG A 250 3.51 -1.25 12.43
N MET A 251 2.52 -0.84 11.62
CA MET A 251 2.23 -1.49 10.33
C MET A 251 3.42 -1.41 9.38
N LEU A 252 4.06 -0.25 9.28
CA LEU A 252 5.26 -0.05 8.47
C LEU A 252 6.46 -0.91 8.92
N LYS A 253 6.48 -1.35 10.17
CA LYS A 253 7.54 -2.20 10.77
C LYS A 253 7.12 -3.65 10.95
N ALA A 254 5.99 -4.07 10.40
CA ALA A 254 5.53 -5.44 10.50
C ALA A 254 6.57 -6.41 9.91
N LYS A 255 6.82 -7.53 10.60
CA LYS A 255 7.86 -8.49 10.21
C LYS A 255 7.41 -9.34 9.03
N VAL A 256 8.29 -9.52 8.07
CA VAL A 256 8.10 -10.48 6.98
C VAL A 256 8.46 -11.88 7.47
N VAL A 257 7.51 -12.81 7.37
CA VAL A 257 7.70 -14.22 7.67
C VAL A 257 8.02 -14.95 6.37
N LEU A 258 9.21 -15.53 6.30
CA LEU A 258 9.59 -16.38 5.16
C LEU A 258 8.94 -17.75 5.32
N PRO A 259 8.50 -18.41 4.22
CA PRO A 259 8.04 -19.78 4.30
C PRO A 259 9.18 -20.66 4.85
N THR A 260 8.87 -21.45 5.86
CA THR A 260 9.81 -22.45 6.38
C THR A 260 10.07 -23.45 5.24
N VAL A 261 11.30 -23.54 4.79
CA VAL A 261 11.70 -24.58 3.84
C VAL A 261 11.70 -25.88 4.64
N SER A 262 10.66 -26.71 4.44
CA SER A 262 10.58 -28.08 4.94
C SER A 262 11.31 -29.04 3.99
#